data_4900a656913aaee0d0dca91abb773918
#
_entry.id   4900a656913aaee0d0dca91abb773918
#
_cell.length_a   1.000
_cell.length_b   1.000
_cell.length_c   1.000
_cell.angle_alpha   90.00
_cell.angle_beta   90.00
_cell.angle_gamma   90.00
#
_symmetry.space_group_name_H-M   'P 1'
#
loop_
_entity.id
_entity.type
_entity.pdbx_description
1 polymer ?
#
loop_
_entity_poly.entity_id
_entity_poly.type
_entity_poly.pdbx_seq_one_letter_code
_entity_poly.pdbx_strand_id
1 'polypeptide(L)'
;MGGVDLVTPAEPFSSGAWLRAAAEWAKGVSVDRPIVIVGGTGLYFSALLRGLDRRWEQPPPAYPVIAIDRALVRERIAARLDAMYAEGLEEERRRLREEYPVWSATASAAIGYREGDTREREFVRTCQLAKRQDTWFRHQSTPIYVEPTVESIRDCWRTHGPWQVRFWCD
;
A
#
# COMPACT_ATOMS: atom_id res chain seq x y z
N MET A 1 9.18 10.35 6.08
CA MET A 1 8.27 9.30 5.63
C MET A 1 8.94 7.97 5.93
N GLY A 2 8.29 7.01 6.57
CA GLY A 2 8.87 5.70 6.89
C GLY A 2 8.27 4.61 6.00
N GLY A 3 8.98 3.48 5.86
CA GLY A 3 8.47 2.33 5.12
C GLY A 3 8.78 2.29 3.62
N VAL A 4 9.65 3.18 3.16
CA VAL A 4 10.19 3.23 1.79
C VAL A 4 11.68 2.91 1.85
N ASP A 5 12.23 2.32 0.80
CA ASP A 5 13.67 1.99 0.67
C ASP A 5 14.21 1.07 1.79
N LEU A 6 13.39 0.12 2.22
CA LEU A 6 13.76 -0.80 3.30
C LEU A 6 14.64 -1.96 2.83
N VAL A 7 14.53 -2.34 1.57
CA VAL A 7 15.25 -3.47 0.96
C VAL A 7 15.56 -3.18 -0.51
N THR A 8 16.58 -3.85 -1.03
CA THR A 8 16.91 -3.85 -2.46
C THR A 8 15.99 -4.82 -3.24
N PRO A 9 15.93 -4.73 -4.57
CA PRO A 9 15.19 -5.69 -5.39
C PRO A 9 15.61 -7.16 -5.21
N ALA A 10 16.85 -7.41 -4.82
CA ALA A 10 17.37 -8.76 -4.61
C ALA A 10 16.89 -9.39 -3.28
N GLU A 11 16.49 -8.56 -2.31
CA GLU A 11 16.15 -9.02 -0.98
C GLU A 11 14.66 -9.38 -0.88
N PRO A 12 14.31 -10.54 -0.27
CA PRO A 12 12.93 -10.87 -0.01
C PRO A 12 12.32 -9.99 1.06
N PHE A 13 11.09 -9.52 0.84
CA PHE A 13 10.36 -8.71 1.80
C PHE A 13 8.97 -9.27 2.08
N SER A 14 8.64 -9.45 3.35
CA SER A 14 7.37 -10.03 3.78
C SER A 14 6.52 -9.04 4.58
N SER A 15 5.23 -9.34 4.74
CA SER A 15 4.34 -8.57 5.62
C SER A 15 4.82 -8.53 7.07
N GLY A 16 5.46 -9.61 7.54
CA GLY A 16 6.08 -9.65 8.87
C GLY A 16 7.31 -8.74 8.98
N ALA A 17 8.17 -8.72 7.96
CA ALA A 17 9.31 -7.81 7.92
C ALA A 17 8.83 -6.35 7.90
N TRP A 18 7.80 -6.06 7.09
CA TRP A 18 7.19 -4.74 7.05
C TRP A 18 6.61 -4.32 8.40
N LEU A 19 5.88 -5.21 9.08
CA LEU A 19 5.27 -4.92 10.38
C LEU A 19 6.33 -4.60 11.44
N ARG A 20 7.43 -5.36 11.49
CA ARG A 20 8.54 -5.08 12.41
C ARG A 20 9.21 -3.73 12.10
N ALA A 21 9.46 -3.44 10.83
CA ALA A 21 10.05 -2.15 10.42
C ALA A 21 9.13 -0.98 10.78
N ALA A 22 7.82 -1.12 10.56
CA ALA A 22 6.82 -0.11 10.91
C ALA A 22 6.76 0.12 12.43
N ALA A 23 6.79 -0.96 13.23
CA ALA A 23 6.81 -0.88 14.69
C ALA A 23 8.08 -0.20 15.21
N GLU A 24 9.24 -0.57 14.66
CA GLU A 24 10.51 0.05 15.05
C GLU A 24 10.55 1.54 14.71
N TRP A 25 10.08 1.91 13.52
CA TRP A 25 9.95 3.30 13.14
C TRP A 25 8.99 4.07 14.06
N ALA A 26 7.87 3.46 14.45
CA ALA A 26 6.88 4.07 15.33
C ALA A 26 7.43 4.39 16.73
N LYS A 27 8.37 3.60 17.25
CA LYS A 27 9.04 3.89 18.54
C LYS A 27 9.79 5.22 18.55
N GLY A 28 10.28 5.66 17.40
CA GLY A 28 10.96 6.95 17.24
C GLY A 28 10.03 8.16 17.09
N VAL A 29 8.71 7.94 17.04
CA VAL A 29 7.72 9.02 16.91
C VAL A 29 7.20 9.41 18.29
N SER A 30 7.17 10.74 18.57
CA SER A 30 6.59 11.25 19.83
C SER A 30 5.15 10.79 20.00
N VAL A 31 4.77 10.44 21.22
CA VAL A 31 3.40 9.99 21.58
C VAL A 31 2.32 11.02 21.25
N ASP A 32 2.68 12.29 21.16
CA ASP A 32 1.75 13.37 20.82
C ASP A 32 1.55 13.55 19.31
N ARG A 33 2.29 12.81 18.47
CA ARG A 33 2.20 12.92 17.01
C ARG A 33 1.41 11.75 16.43
N PRO A 34 0.34 12.02 15.66
CA PRO A 34 -0.38 10.96 14.98
C PRO A 34 0.48 10.31 13.91
N ILE A 35 0.38 8.98 13.81
CA ILE A 35 0.98 8.21 12.71
C ILE A 35 -0.12 7.92 11.70
N VAL A 36 0.10 8.31 10.46
CA VAL A 36 -0.80 8.02 9.33
C VAL A 36 -0.17 6.94 8.48
N ILE A 37 -0.84 5.80 8.34
CA ILE A 37 -0.42 4.68 7.51
C ILE A 37 -1.24 4.70 6.24
N VAL A 38 -0.57 4.84 5.11
CA VAL A 38 -1.21 4.94 3.79
C VAL A 38 -0.76 3.76 2.93
N GLY A 39 -1.70 3.10 2.28
CA GLY A 39 -1.39 2.00 1.37
C GLY A 39 -2.64 1.34 0.81
N GLY A 40 -2.47 0.39 -0.09
CA GLY A 40 -3.55 -0.34 -0.72
C GLY A 40 -3.35 -1.86 -0.72
N THR A 41 -2.31 -2.36 -0.07
CA THR A 41 -2.02 -3.80 -0.02
C THR A 41 -2.75 -4.45 1.15
N GLY A 42 -3.85 -5.14 0.86
CA GLY A 42 -4.70 -5.78 1.86
C GLY A 42 -3.96 -6.72 2.82
N LEU A 43 -2.92 -7.41 2.33
CA LEU A 43 -2.10 -8.28 3.17
C LEU A 43 -1.38 -7.50 4.28
N TYR A 44 -0.81 -6.35 3.97
CA TYR A 44 -0.12 -5.50 4.96
C TYR A 44 -1.10 -4.88 5.95
N PHE A 45 -2.25 -4.43 5.48
CA PHE A 45 -3.33 -3.99 6.36
C PHE A 45 -3.84 -5.11 7.27
N SER A 46 -4.00 -6.32 6.74
CA SER A 46 -4.38 -7.47 7.57
C SER A 46 -3.34 -7.78 8.64
N ALA A 47 -2.06 -7.75 8.31
CA ALA A 47 -0.98 -7.96 9.27
C ALA A 47 -0.97 -6.86 10.34
N LEU A 48 -1.20 -5.61 9.95
CA LEU A 48 -1.27 -4.48 10.88
C LEU A 48 -2.47 -4.57 11.82
N LEU A 49 -3.66 -4.85 11.26
CA LEU A 49 -4.92 -4.81 12.00
C LEU A 49 -5.19 -6.08 12.80
N ARG A 50 -4.67 -7.22 12.41
CA ARG A 50 -5.01 -8.54 13.00
C ARG A 50 -3.82 -9.33 13.53
N GLY A 51 -2.61 -8.78 13.44
CA GLY A 51 -1.38 -9.54 13.69
C GLY A 51 -1.10 -10.57 12.58
N LEU A 52 0.07 -11.22 12.65
CA LEU A 52 0.49 -12.21 11.65
C LEU A 52 -0.25 -13.54 11.79
N ASP A 53 -0.67 -13.89 12.98
CA ASP A 53 -1.34 -15.14 13.34
C ASP A 53 -2.88 -15.04 13.33
N ARG A 54 -3.42 -13.89 12.96
CA ARG A 54 -4.87 -13.59 12.93
C ARG A 54 -5.61 -13.80 14.26
N ARG A 55 -4.92 -13.79 15.38
CA ARG A 55 -5.50 -13.94 16.71
C ARG A 55 -6.02 -12.60 17.25
N TRP A 56 -6.94 -11.99 16.56
CA TRP A 56 -7.54 -10.76 17.02
C TRP A 56 -8.80 -11.08 17.86
N GLU A 57 -8.77 -10.75 19.13
CA GLU A 57 -9.91 -10.92 20.05
C GLU A 57 -10.91 -9.76 19.95
N GLN A 58 -10.52 -8.63 19.36
CA GLN A 58 -11.38 -7.47 19.17
C GLN A 58 -11.54 -7.13 17.69
N PRO A 59 -12.70 -6.57 17.28
CA PRO A 59 -12.88 -6.14 15.91
C PRO A 59 -11.84 -5.06 15.57
N PRO A 60 -11.30 -5.05 14.35
CA PRO A 60 -10.36 -4.02 13.93
C PRO A 60 -11.01 -2.64 14.06
N PRO A 61 -10.22 -1.59 14.39
CA PRO A 61 -10.75 -0.23 14.45
C PRO A 61 -11.33 0.16 13.09
N ALA A 62 -12.36 1.00 13.12
CA ALA A 62 -12.87 1.62 11.92
C ALA A 62 -11.76 2.44 11.24
N TYR A 63 -11.69 2.43 9.93
CA TYR A 63 -10.67 3.18 9.17
C TYR A 63 -11.28 3.77 7.89
N PRO A 64 -10.80 4.95 7.45
CA PRO A 64 -11.30 5.56 6.24
C PRO A 64 -10.81 4.81 5.00
N VAL A 65 -11.74 4.61 4.08
CA VAL A 65 -11.48 4.10 2.73
C VAL A 65 -11.90 5.18 1.74
N ILE A 66 -10.96 5.66 0.95
CA ILE A 66 -11.25 6.69 -0.05
C ILE A 66 -12.04 6.04 -1.19
N ALA A 67 -13.28 6.48 -1.36
CA ALA A 67 -14.13 6.05 -2.47
C ALA A 67 -13.84 6.91 -3.70
N ILE A 68 -13.47 6.27 -4.81
CA ILE A 68 -13.22 6.94 -6.08
C ILE A 68 -13.98 6.20 -7.18
N ASP A 69 -14.63 6.96 -8.05
CA ASP A 69 -15.31 6.39 -9.22
C ASP A 69 -14.36 5.58 -10.10
N ARG A 70 -14.83 4.46 -10.63
CA ARG A 70 -13.98 3.53 -11.41
C ARG A 70 -13.50 4.12 -12.73
N ALA A 71 -14.29 4.96 -13.39
CA ALA A 71 -13.89 5.60 -14.63
C ALA A 71 -12.74 6.58 -14.33
N LEU A 72 -12.89 7.39 -13.30
CA LEU A 72 -11.85 8.31 -12.84
C LEU A 72 -10.58 7.58 -12.40
N VAL A 73 -10.69 6.43 -11.73
CA VAL A 73 -9.51 5.60 -11.37
C VAL A 73 -8.78 5.14 -12.63
N ARG A 74 -9.50 4.68 -13.67
CA ARG A 74 -8.89 4.25 -14.93
C ARG A 74 -8.18 5.39 -15.65
N GLU A 75 -8.79 6.57 -15.72
CA GLU A 75 -8.17 7.77 -16.29
C GLU A 75 -6.88 8.15 -15.55
N ARG A 76 -6.91 8.16 -14.22
CA ARG A 76 -5.72 8.44 -13.40
C ARG A 76 -4.62 7.41 -13.58
N ILE A 77 -4.97 6.13 -13.71
CA ILE A 77 -4.00 5.06 -14.01
C ILE A 77 -3.34 5.30 -15.36
N ALA A 78 -4.12 5.63 -16.41
CA ALA A 78 -3.58 5.91 -17.73
C ALA A 78 -2.62 7.10 -17.69
N ALA A 79 -3.06 8.24 -17.16
CA ALA A 79 -2.25 9.46 -17.06
C ALA A 79 -0.97 9.24 -16.23
N ARG A 80 -1.05 8.48 -15.13
CA ARG A 80 0.12 8.15 -14.30
C ARG A 80 1.12 7.29 -15.06
N LEU A 81 0.67 6.28 -15.79
CA LEU A 81 1.55 5.44 -16.61
C LEU A 81 2.24 6.27 -17.69
N ASP A 82 1.51 7.15 -18.39
CA ASP A 82 2.10 8.04 -19.39
C ASP A 82 3.19 8.92 -18.78
N ALA A 83 2.94 9.49 -17.60
CA ALA A 83 3.94 10.27 -16.87
C ALA A 83 5.17 9.42 -16.48
N MET A 84 4.98 8.22 -15.94
CA MET A 84 6.09 7.33 -15.56
C MET A 84 6.97 6.95 -16.76
N TYR A 85 6.37 6.65 -17.90
CA TYR A 85 7.11 6.38 -19.12
C TYR A 85 7.87 7.61 -19.62
N ALA A 86 7.24 8.79 -19.59
CA ALA A 86 7.89 10.06 -19.96
C ALA A 86 9.04 10.44 -19.01
N GLU A 87 8.95 10.06 -17.73
CA GLU A 87 9.97 10.29 -16.70
C GLU A 87 11.10 9.26 -16.73
N GLY A 88 11.05 8.24 -17.59
CA GLY A 88 12.14 7.31 -17.81
C GLY A 88 12.01 5.95 -17.11
N LEU A 89 10.80 5.44 -16.90
CA LEU A 89 10.56 4.13 -16.29
C LEU A 89 11.34 2.99 -16.99
N GLU A 90 11.46 3.01 -18.31
CA GLU A 90 12.20 1.98 -19.04
C GLU A 90 13.70 2.01 -18.75
N GLU A 91 14.25 3.21 -18.64
CA GLU A 91 15.67 3.41 -18.29
C GLU A 91 15.94 3.00 -16.84
N GLU A 92 15.03 3.31 -15.92
CA GLU A 92 15.08 2.85 -14.54
C GLU A 92 15.10 1.32 -14.45
N ARG A 93 14.21 0.64 -15.21
CA ARG A 93 14.17 -0.83 -15.27
C ARG A 93 15.49 -1.42 -15.77
N ARG A 94 16.04 -0.84 -16.84
CA ARG A 94 17.32 -1.28 -17.41
C ARG A 94 18.42 -1.18 -16.38
N ARG A 95 18.57 -0.03 -15.76
CA ARG A 95 19.57 0.24 -14.71
C ARG A 95 19.43 -0.71 -13.54
N LEU A 96 18.21 -0.93 -13.03
CA LEU A 96 17.98 -1.83 -11.90
C LEU A 96 18.30 -3.29 -12.25
N ARG A 97 18.07 -3.73 -13.48
CA ARG A 97 18.45 -5.10 -13.90
C ARG A 97 19.95 -5.28 -14.08
N GLU A 98 20.66 -4.25 -14.48
CA GLU A 98 22.12 -4.25 -14.53
C GLU A 98 22.73 -4.28 -13.14
N GLU A 99 22.19 -3.46 -12.21
CA GLU A 99 22.66 -3.36 -10.84
C GLU A 99 22.31 -4.60 -10.01
N TYR A 100 21.14 -5.18 -10.23
CA TYR A 100 20.63 -6.36 -9.51
C TYR A 100 20.28 -7.48 -10.52
N PRO A 101 21.20 -8.35 -10.90
CA PRO A 101 20.96 -9.42 -11.89
C PRO A 101 19.92 -10.46 -11.42
N VAL A 102 19.77 -10.64 -10.10
CA VAL A 102 18.82 -11.58 -9.51
C VAL A 102 17.86 -10.82 -8.61
N TRP A 103 16.58 -10.94 -8.90
CA TRP A 103 15.51 -10.29 -8.14
C TRP A 103 14.75 -11.27 -7.26
N SER A 104 14.29 -10.80 -6.11
CA SER A 104 13.36 -11.55 -5.27
C SER A 104 12.04 -11.80 -6.00
N ALA A 105 11.32 -12.85 -5.60
CA ALA A 105 10.01 -13.16 -6.16
C ALA A 105 9.01 -12.00 -6.01
N THR A 106 9.10 -11.24 -4.91
CA THR A 106 8.26 -10.07 -4.66
C THR A 106 8.57 -8.93 -5.64
N ALA A 107 9.84 -8.59 -5.82
CA ALA A 107 10.26 -7.54 -6.74
C ALA A 107 9.94 -7.91 -8.19
N SER A 108 10.22 -9.16 -8.61
CA SER A 108 9.91 -9.67 -9.94
C SER A 108 8.40 -9.71 -10.25
N ALA A 109 7.55 -9.74 -9.21
CA ALA A 109 6.10 -9.72 -9.38
C ALA A 109 5.50 -8.31 -9.42
N ALA A 110 6.29 -7.27 -9.12
CA ALA A 110 5.80 -5.89 -9.09
C ALA A 110 5.33 -5.44 -10.49
N ILE A 111 4.18 -4.77 -10.54
CA ILE A 111 3.65 -4.21 -11.79
C ILE A 111 4.62 -3.11 -12.25
N GLY A 112 4.99 -3.18 -13.51
CA GLY A 112 5.95 -2.25 -14.09
C GLY A 112 7.39 -2.77 -14.10
N TYR A 113 7.69 -3.87 -13.37
CA TYR A 113 9.05 -4.43 -13.32
C TYR A 113 9.12 -5.89 -13.74
N ARG A 114 7.99 -6.49 -14.11
CA ARG A 114 7.96 -7.86 -14.66
C ARG A 114 8.65 -7.91 -16.01
N GLU A 115 9.28 -9.02 -16.28
CA GLU A 115 9.81 -9.28 -17.61
C GLU A 115 8.69 -9.26 -18.66
N GLY A 116 8.94 -8.56 -19.77
CA GLY A 116 7.98 -8.38 -20.86
C GLY A 116 6.77 -7.52 -20.52
N ASP A 117 6.81 -6.71 -19.44
CA ASP A 117 5.79 -5.70 -19.21
C ASP A 117 5.82 -4.64 -20.31
N THR A 118 4.64 -4.30 -20.79
CA THR A 118 4.38 -3.18 -21.70
C THR A 118 3.38 -2.24 -21.03
N ARG A 119 3.32 -0.99 -21.50
CA ARG A 119 2.38 -0.01 -20.97
C ARG A 119 0.93 -0.53 -20.94
N GLU A 120 0.49 -1.26 -21.95
CA GLU A 120 -0.87 -1.83 -22.03
C GLU A 120 -1.07 -2.90 -20.98
N ARG A 121 -0.09 -3.80 -20.81
CA ARG A 121 -0.15 -4.85 -19.79
C ARG A 121 -0.15 -4.27 -18.38
N GLU A 122 0.66 -3.26 -18.14
CA GLU A 122 0.72 -2.55 -16.88
C GLU A 122 -0.59 -1.84 -16.57
N PHE A 123 -1.18 -1.18 -17.56
CA PHE A 123 -2.49 -0.56 -17.41
C PHE A 123 -3.55 -1.60 -16.98
N VAL A 124 -3.63 -2.72 -17.69
CA VAL A 124 -4.59 -3.79 -17.36
C VAL A 124 -4.35 -4.33 -15.95
N ARG A 125 -3.09 -4.63 -15.61
CA ARG A 125 -2.73 -5.17 -14.28
C ARG A 125 -3.00 -4.17 -13.16
N THR A 126 -2.74 -2.89 -13.38
CA THR A 126 -3.02 -1.83 -12.40
C THR A 126 -4.52 -1.66 -12.19
N CYS A 127 -5.32 -1.69 -13.26
CA CYS A 127 -6.78 -1.71 -13.15
C CYS A 127 -7.30 -2.95 -12.39
N GLN A 128 -6.71 -4.11 -12.63
CA GLN A 128 -7.03 -5.33 -11.88
C GLN A 128 -6.64 -5.23 -10.41
N LEU A 129 -5.49 -4.60 -10.11
CA LEU A 129 -5.08 -4.33 -8.72
C LEU A 129 -6.08 -3.42 -8.03
N ALA A 130 -6.46 -2.31 -8.65
CA ALA A 130 -7.46 -1.38 -8.10
C ALA A 130 -8.81 -2.10 -7.83
N LYS A 131 -9.26 -2.98 -8.75
CA LYS A 131 -10.45 -3.80 -8.54
C LYS A 131 -10.30 -4.75 -7.35
N ARG A 132 -9.14 -5.39 -7.18
CA ARG A 132 -8.87 -6.27 -6.02
C ARG A 132 -8.84 -5.50 -4.72
N GLN A 133 -8.28 -4.30 -4.70
CA GLN A 133 -8.29 -3.41 -3.53
C GLN A 133 -9.72 -3.05 -3.12
N ASP A 134 -10.52 -2.57 -4.06
CA ASP A 134 -11.94 -2.25 -3.84
C ASP A 134 -12.71 -3.47 -3.29
N THR A 135 -12.53 -4.64 -3.91
CA THR A 135 -13.16 -5.88 -3.44
C THR A 135 -12.71 -6.24 -2.03
N TRP A 136 -11.41 -6.14 -1.75
CA TRP A 136 -10.88 -6.47 -0.43
C TRP A 136 -11.45 -5.55 0.65
N PHE A 137 -11.46 -4.24 0.43
CA PHE A 137 -11.99 -3.27 1.38
C PHE A 137 -13.49 -3.47 1.64
N ARG A 138 -14.29 -3.81 0.63
CA ARG A 138 -15.73 -4.10 0.80
C ARG A 138 -16.01 -5.31 1.69
N HIS A 139 -15.10 -6.25 1.77
CA HIS A 139 -15.24 -7.45 2.60
C HIS A 139 -14.69 -7.28 4.01
N GLN A 140 -14.24 -6.10 4.38
CA GLN A 140 -13.83 -5.83 5.74
C GLN A 140 -15.03 -5.43 6.61
N SER A 141 -14.92 -5.70 7.92
CA SER A 141 -16.05 -5.48 8.86
C SER A 141 -16.30 -4.01 9.23
N THR A 142 -15.31 -3.13 9.04
CA THR A 142 -15.35 -1.78 9.59
C THR A 142 -14.82 -0.67 8.66
N PRO A 143 -14.96 -0.74 7.32
CA PRO A 143 -14.55 0.35 6.45
C PRO A 143 -15.52 1.52 6.57
N ILE A 144 -15.01 2.74 6.64
CA ILE A 144 -15.78 3.97 6.53
C ILE A 144 -15.44 4.59 5.19
N TYR A 145 -16.37 4.57 4.25
CA TYR A 145 -16.15 5.17 2.95
C TYR A 145 -16.24 6.69 3.03
N VAL A 146 -15.22 7.36 2.53
CA VAL A 146 -15.10 8.83 2.52
C VAL A 146 -14.81 9.33 1.12
N GLU A 147 -15.26 10.54 0.82
CA GLU A 147 -14.89 11.23 -0.42
C GLU A 147 -13.40 11.56 -0.44
N PRO A 148 -12.77 11.66 -1.63
CA PRO A 148 -11.33 11.95 -1.77
C PRO A 148 -11.00 13.42 -1.51
N THR A 149 -11.53 14.00 -0.42
CA THR A 149 -11.29 15.37 0.00
C THR A 149 -10.62 15.42 1.37
N VAL A 150 -9.84 16.46 1.61
CA VAL A 150 -9.18 16.66 2.90
C VAL A 150 -10.22 16.83 4.02
N GLU A 151 -11.32 17.52 3.72
CA GLU A 151 -12.43 17.75 4.64
C GLU A 151 -13.07 16.43 5.08
N SER A 152 -13.45 15.57 4.14
CA SER A 152 -14.08 14.28 4.43
C SER A 152 -13.17 13.37 5.26
N ILE A 153 -11.87 13.35 4.97
CA ILE A 153 -10.89 12.57 5.73
C ILE A 153 -10.74 13.15 7.15
N ARG A 154 -10.69 14.48 7.28
CA ARG A 154 -10.58 15.17 8.57
C ARG A 154 -11.83 14.97 9.43
N ASP A 155 -13.01 15.01 8.83
CA ASP A 155 -14.27 14.81 9.55
C ASP A 155 -14.43 13.35 9.99
N CYS A 156 -14.02 12.40 9.15
CA CYS A 156 -13.93 11.00 9.54
C CYS A 156 -12.99 10.81 10.74
N TRP A 157 -11.83 11.47 10.73
CA TRP A 157 -10.89 11.45 11.86
C TRP A 157 -11.50 12.05 13.13
N ARG A 158 -12.20 13.17 13.04
CA ARG A 158 -12.85 13.83 14.20
C ARG A 158 -13.95 12.99 14.81
N THR A 159 -14.71 12.28 13.96
CA THR A 159 -15.87 11.49 14.38
C THR A 159 -15.51 10.12 14.94
N HIS A 160 -14.50 9.47 14.35
CA HIS A 160 -14.16 8.08 14.63
C HIS A 160 -12.73 7.85 15.15
N GLY A 161 -11.88 8.88 15.10
CA GLY A 161 -10.51 8.83 15.61
C GLY A 161 -10.40 9.27 17.07
N PRO A 162 -9.20 9.23 17.64
CA PRO A 162 -8.02 8.58 17.08
C PRO A 162 -8.11 7.05 17.15
N TRP A 163 -7.70 6.39 16.09
CA TRP A 163 -7.62 4.94 16.07
C TRP A 163 -6.33 4.49 16.71
N GLN A 164 -6.42 3.58 17.68
CA GLN A 164 -5.24 2.96 18.28
C GLN A 164 -4.93 1.66 17.55
N VAL A 165 -3.76 1.58 16.94
CA VAL A 165 -3.23 0.36 16.36
C VAL A 165 -2.09 -0.12 17.24
N ARG A 166 -2.19 -1.35 17.73
CA ARG A 166 -1.07 -2.00 18.43
C ARG A 166 -0.21 -2.73 17.41
N PHE A 167 1.08 -2.48 17.45
CA PHE A 167 2.05 -3.27 16.69
C PHE A 167 2.36 -4.53 17.48
N TRP A 168 2.00 -5.68 16.94
CA TRP A 168 2.24 -7.00 17.53
C TRP A 168 3.62 -7.50 17.07
N CYS A 169 4.65 -7.17 17.81
CA CYS A 169 6.04 -7.51 17.47
C CYS A 169 6.75 -8.27 18.59
N ASP A 170 5.99 -8.89 19.49
CA ASP A 170 6.54 -9.75 20.55
C ASP A 170 6.71 -11.19 20.07
#